data_6d227593f9d31fb8a0a8c3c0abcae196
#
_entry.id   6d227593f9d31fb8a0a8c3c0abcae196
#
_cell.length_a   1.000
_cell.length_b   1.000
_cell.length_c   1.000
_cell.angle_alpha   90.00
_cell.angle_beta   90.00
_cell.angle_gamma   90.00
#
_symmetry.space_group_name_H-M   'P 1'
#
loop_
_entity.id
_entity.type
_entity.pdbx_description
1 polymer ?
#
loop_
_entity_poly.entity_id
_entity_poly.type
_entity_poly.pdbx_seq_one_letter_code
_entity_poly.pdbx_strand_id
1 'polypeptide(L)'
;MPQAPSSASKSKGVDDVTFKVGQKVVYPNHGVSLVEKIEAGQIDGVEQLYVHLRLLANNSKVMVPKSNLDLVGLRPLCAQRDVRALFEILEDGNIDTYKDWKGRYKQNLDKMKTGRLTDVAEVLKNLRLVSQRKSLSFREKKMYERAKYFIVSEVAHVKNITERDAEDLVERALSSSLEKRQRAKAS
;
A
#
# COMPACT_ATOMS: atom_id res chain seq x y z
N MET A 1 -22.94 25.77 49.98
CA MET A 1 -23.31 24.87 48.85
C MET A 1 -22.47 25.26 47.64
N PRO A 2 -21.39 24.56 47.32
CA PRO A 2 -20.71 24.72 46.04
C PRO A 2 -21.25 23.70 45.06
N GLN A 3 -21.71 24.18 43.94
CA GLN A 3 -22.18 23.39 42.80
C GLN A 3 -21.01 22.67 42.12
N ALA A 4 -21.21 21.41 41.81
CA ALA A 4 -20.31 20.58 41.03
C ALA A 4 -20.25 21.10 39.57
N PRO A 5 -19.10 21.05 38.90
CA PRO A 5 -19.04 21.34 37.46
C PRO A 5 -19.61 20.17 36.67
N SER A 6 -20.61 20.50 35.93
CA SER A 6 -21.32 19.69 34.96
C SER A 6 -20.42 19.23 33.82
N SER A 7 -20.53 17.95 33.55
CA SER A 7 -20.55 17.31 32.22
C SER A 7 -19.39 17.53 31.29
N ALA A 8 -18.66 16.44 31.14
CA ALA A 8 -17.91 16.10 29.94
C ALA A 8 -18.72 16.41 28.67
N SER A 9 -18.26 17.36 27.89
CA SER A 9 -18.72 17.54 26.53
C SER A 9 -18.30 16.29 25.72
N LYS A 10 -19.25 15.42 25.46
CA LYS A 10 -19.10 14.38 24.43
C LYS A 10 -18.70 15.10 23.16
N SER A 11 -17.48 14.81 22.67
CA SER A 11 -16.98 15.26 21.38
C SER A 11 -17.89 14.73 20.28
N LYS A 12 -18.86 15.54 19.84
CA LYS A 12 -19.58 15.34 18.58
C LYS A 12 -18.55 15.42 17.47
N GLY A 13 -18.26 14.31 16.80
CA GLY A 13 -17.43 14.31 15.61
C GLY A 13 -16.48 13.13 15.40
N VAL A 14 -16.18 12.34 16.44
CA VAL A 14 -15.28 11.19 16.31
C VAL A 14 -15.94 10.02 15.59
N ASP A 15 -17.28 9.93 15.61
CA ASP A 15 -18.05 8.83 15.01
C ASP A 15 -18.15 8.90 13.46
N ASP A 16 -17.65 9.98 12.86
CA ASP A 16 -17.80 10.25 11.42
C ASP A 16 -16.49 9.98 10.62
N VAL A 17 -15.48 9.37 11.23
CA VAL A 17 -14.27 8.90 10.55
C VAL A 17 -14.39 7.42 10.26
N THR A 18 -14.16 7.03 9.01
CA THR A 18 -14.25 5.63 8.53
C THR A 18 -13.26 4.68 9.22
N PHE A 19 -12.21 5.22 9.85
CA PHE A 19 -11.15 4.47 10.52
C PHE A 19 -11.22 4.55 12.04
N LYS A 20 -10.65 3.53 12.72
CA LYS A 20 -10.61 3.44 14.18
C LYS A 20 -9.18 3.47 14.69
N VAL A 21 -8.98 4.02 15.90
CA VAL A 21 -7.67 3.94 16.58
C VAL A 21 -7.30 2.47 16.78
N GLY A 22 -6.04 2.14 16.50
CA GLY A 22 -5.52 0.77 16.50
C GLY A 22 -5.74 0.02 15.18
N GLN A 23 -6.49 0.58 14.24
CA GLN A 23 -6.69 -0.04 12.93
C GLN A 23 -5.43 0.12 12.06
N LYS A 24 -5.08 -0.95 11.34
CA LYS A 24 -4.09 -0.90 10.27
C LYS A 24 -4.75 -0.47 8.98
N VAL A 25 -4.11 0.45 8.28
CA VAL A 25 -4.56 1.05 7.02
C VAL A 25 -3.40 1.08 6.03
N VAL A 26 -3.69 1.22 4.75
CA VAL A 26 -2.68 1.45 3.72
C VAL A 26 -2.68 2.94 3.36
N TYR A 27 -1.53 3.57 3.52
CA TYR A 27 -1.29 4.91 3.03
C TYR A 27 -0.50 4.80 1.72
N PRO A 28 -1.08 5.15 0.56
CA PRO A 28 -0.42 5.06 -0.73
C PRO A 28 0.98 5.70 -0.71
N ASN A 29 1.94 5.07 -1.34
CA ASN A 29 3.34 5.46 -1.34
C ASN A 29 4.08 5.37 0.01
N HIS A 30 3.41 4.99 1.11
CA HIS A 30 4.03 4.83 2.43
C HIS A 30 3.84 3.42 3.01
N GLY A 31 2.90 2.64 2.47
CA GLY A 31 2.64 1.27 2.89
C GLY A 31 1.70 1.17 4.10
N VAL A 32 1.79 0.05 4.80
CA VAL A 32 0.94 -0.22 5.96
C VAL A 32 1.28 0.74 7.11
N SER A 33 0.24 1.31 7.69
CA SER A 33 0.31 2.30 8.75
C SER A 33 -0.69 1.98 9.85
N LEU A 34 -0.42 2.40 11.07
CA LEU A 34 -1.30 2.24 12.22
C LEU A 34 -1.98 3.57 12.53
N VAL A 35 -3.30 3.56 12.69
CA VAL A 35 -4.03 4.72 13.22
C VAL A 35 -3.75 4.82 14.72
N GLU A 36 -2.94 5.78 15.13
CA GLU A 36 -2.57 5.97 16.53
C GLU A 36 -3.59 6.81 17.29
N LYS A 37 -4.13 7.84 16.64
CA LYS A 37 -5.02 8.81 17.28
C LYS A 37 -5.94 9.46 16.25
N ILE A 38 -7.13 9.82 16.69
CA ILE A 38 -8.06 10.67 15.94
C ILE A 38 -8.48 11.79 16.89
N GLU A 39 -8.22 13.02 16.52
CA GLU A 39 -8.53 14.17 17.36
C GLU A 39 -9.02 15.36 16.55
N ALA A 40 -9.83 16.21 17.20
CA ALA A 40 -10.17 17.52 16.68
C ALA A 40 -8.98 18.45 16.84
N GLY A 41 -8.70 19.25 15.84
CA GLY A 41 -7.65 20.26 15.86
C GLY A 41 -8.02 21.42 14.97
N GLN A 42 -7.29 22.54 15.16
CA GLN A 42 -7.46 23.74 14.36
C GLN A 42 -6.16 24.08 13.66
N ILE A 43 -6.18 24.19 12.34
CA ILE A 43 -5.07 24.69 11.53
C ILE A 43 -5.63 25.81 10.63
N ASP A 44 -4.95 26.94 10.62
CA ASP A 44 -5.34 28.15 9.85
C ASP A 44 -6.80 28.60 10.11
N GLY A 45 -7.27 28.44 11.38
CA GLY A 45 -8.61 28.83 11.78
C GLY A 45 -9.73 27.85 11.41
N VAL A 46 -9.41 26.73 10.77
CA VAL A 46 -10.37 25.69 10.39
C VAL A 46 -10.34 24.54 11.40
N GLU A 47 -11.45 24.31 12.08
CA GLU A 47 -11.63 23.16 12.95
C GLU A 47 -11.98 21.92 12.13
N GLN A 48 -11.21 20.85 12.27
CA GLN A 48 -11.52 19.56 11.65
C GLN A 48 -10.88 18.40 12.42
N LEU A 49 -11.29 17.18 12.08
CA LEU A 49 -10.66 15.98 12.61
C LEU A 49 -9.36 15.66 11.87
N TYR A 50 -8.38 15.21 12.61
CA TYR A 50 -7.10 14.71 12.11
C TYR A 50 -6.91 13.27 12.49
N VAL A 51 -6.43 12.48 11.52
CA VAL A 51 -6.03 11.09 11.70
C VAL A 51 -4.51 11.05 11.80
N HIS A 52 -4.00 10.61 12.94
CA HIS A 52 -2.56 10.42 13.18
C HIS A 52 -2.19 9.00 12.79
N LEU A 53 -1.29 8.87 11.85
CA LEU A 53 -0.79 7.62 11.32
C LEU A 53 0.66 7.42 11.75
N ARG A 54 1.00 6.23 12.21
CA ARG A 54 2.38 5.78 12.32
C ARG A 54 2.69 4.84 11.17
N LEU A 55 3.64 5.23 10.33
CA LEU A 55 4.11 4.43 9.19
C LEU A 55 4.93 3.26 9.73
N LEU A 56 4.53 2.02 9.44
CA LEU A 56 5.24 0.84 9.97
C LEU A 56 6.61 0.63 9.32
N ALA A 57 6.84 1.19 8.13
CA ALA A 57 8.11 1.11 7.43
C ALA A 57 9.29 1.74 8.17
N ASN A 58 9.07 2.85 8.87
CA ASN A 58 10.13 3.66 9.46
C ASN A 58 9.74 4.35 10.78
N ASN A 59 8.59 4.01 11.34
CA ASN A 59 8.00 4.61 12.54
C ASN A 59 7.75 6.14 12.45
N SER A 60 7.77 6.72 11.24
CA SER A 60 7.43 8.13 11.06
C SER A 60 5.96 8.37 11.35
N LYS A 61 5.65 9.55 11.88
CA LYS A 61 4.28 9.99 12.17
C LYS A 61 3.82 10.99 11.13
N VAL A 62 2.60 10.78 10.65
CA VAL A 62 1.94 11.65 9.67
C VAL A 62 0.56 12.00 10.20
N MET A 63 0.17 13.25 10.05
CA MET A 63 -1.15 13.73 10.39
C MET A 63 -1.92 14.07 9.11
N VAL A 64 -3.09 13.46 8.92
CA VAL A 64 -3.91 13.65 7.73
C VAL A 64 -5.25 14.26 8.15
N PRO A 65 -5.62 15.43 7.59
CA PRO A 65 -6.94 15.99 7.80
C PRO A 65 -8.04 15.06 7.28
N LYS A 66 -9.16 14.97 7.97
CA LYS A 66 -10.31 14.15 7.54
C LYS A 66 -10.75 14.49 6.10
N SER A 67 -10.78 15.76 5.76
CA SER A 67 -11.12 16.24 4.41
C SER A 67 -10.21 15.69 3.30
N ASN A 68 -9.00 15.24 3.64
CA ASN A 68 -8.01 14.79 2.69
C ASN A 68 -7.86 13.26 2.66
N LEU A 69 -8.59 12.50 3.47
CA LEU A 69 -8.45 11.04 3.55
C LEU A 69 -8.67 10.36 2.19
N ASP A 70 -9.72 10.76 1.48
CA ASP A 70 -10.03 10.25 0.14
C ASP A 70 -9.02 10.74 -0.90
N LEU A 71 -8.60 12.01 -0.80
CA LEU A 71 -7.64 12.61 -1.72
C LEU A 71 -6.27 11.91 -1.65
N VAL A 72 -5.83 11.57 -0.45
CA VAL A 72 -4.57 10.83 -0.27
C VAL A 72 -4.72 9.32 -0.54
N GLY A 73 -5.97 8.84 -0.72
CA GLY A 73 -6.28 7.45 -1.01
C GLY A 73 -6.05 6.51 0.18
N LEU A 74 -6.21 7.02 1.43
CA LEU A 74 -6.10 6.17 2.61
C LEU A 74 -7.19 5.10 2.58
N ARG A 75 -6.81 3.83 2.73
CA ARG A 75 -7.74 2.71 2.65
C ARG A 75 -7.46 1.65 3.72
N PRO A 76 -8.44 0.81 4.06
CA PRO A 76 -8.20 -0.37 4.89
C PRO A 76 -7.27 -1.36 4.18
N LEU A 77 -6.73 -2.32 4.92
CA LEU A 77 -6.05 -3.47 4.32
C LEU A 77 -6.99 -4.19 3.37
N CYS A 78 -6.42 -4.79 2.31
CA CYS A 78 -7.18 -5.59 1.37
C CYS A 78 -7.80 -6.84 2.03
N ALA A 79 -8.83 -7.39 1.43
CA ALA A 79 -9.43 -8.64 1.90
C ALA A 79 -8.60 -9.87 1.45
N GLN A 80 -8.82 -11.02 2.09
CA GLN A 80 -8.17 -12.28 1.72
C GLN A 80 -8.39 -12.66 0.23
N ARG A 81 -9.56 -12.35 -0.33
CA ARG A 81 -9.86 -12.56 -1.75
C ARG A 81 -8.96 -11.73 -2.66
N ASP A 82 -8.63 -10.51 -2.25
CA ASP A 82 -7.78 -9.60 -3.02
C ASP A 82 -6.33 -10.08 -3.01
N VAL A 83 -5.89 -10.70 -1.91
CA VAL A 83 -4.59 -11.37 -1.85
C VAL A 83 -4.52 -12.54 -2.84
N ARG A 84 -5.61 -13.30 -3.01
CA ARG A 84 -5.65 -14.36 -4.04
C ARG A 84 -5.52 -13.79 -5.44
N ALA A 85 -6.29 -12.77 -5.77
CA ALA A 85 -6.19 -12.09 -7.07
C ALA A 85 -4.79 -11.49 -7.30
N LEU A 86 -4.13 -10.98 -6.25
CA LEU A 86 -2.73 -10.54 -6.31
C LEU A 86 -1.81 -11.68 -6.77
N PHE A 87 -1.90 -12.86 -6.15
CA PHE A 87 -1.04 -13.99 -6.51
C PHE A 87 -1.33 -14.50 -7.92
N GLU A 88 -2.58 -14.51 -8.37
CA GLU A 88 -2.93 -14.81 -9.77
C GLU A 88 -2.22 -13.87 -10.75
N ILE A 89 -2.17 -12.56 -10.45
CA ILE A 89 -1.42 -11.57 -11.26
C ILE A 89 0.08 -11.86 -11.22
N LEU A 90 0.65 -12.15 -10.05
CA LEU A 90 2.08 -12.40 -9.90
C LEU A 90 2.53 -13.69 -10.60
N GLU A 91 1.68 -14.73 -10.64
CA GLU A 91 1.94 -16.01 -11.26
C GLU A 91 1.64 -16.04 -12.76
N ASP A 92 0.91 -15.05 -13.27
CA ASP A 92 0.59 -14.98 -14.70
C ASP A 92 1.84 -14.65 -15.51
N GLY A 93 2.13 -15.50 -16.52
CA GLY A 93 3.26 -15.31 -17.44
C GLY A 93 3.09 -14.18 -18.46
N ASN A 94 1.89 -13.60 -18.54
CA ASN A 94 1.60 -12.50 -19.47
C ASN A 94 2.12 -11.17 -18.95
N ILE A 95 2.61 -10.35 -19.87
CA ILE A 95 3.19 -9.05 -19.56
C ILE A 95 2.79 -8.05 -20.62
N ASP A 96 2.41 -6.88 -20.16
CA ASP A 96 2.35 -5.70 -21.03
C ASP A 96 3.76 -5.27 -21.39
N THR A 97 4.18 -5.61 -22.60
CA THR A 97 5.51 -5.22 -23.10
C THR A 97 5.44 -3.82 -23.67
N TYR A 98 5.76 -2.84 -22.87
CA TYR A 98 6.00 -1.50 -23.38
C TYR A 98 7.37 -1.44 -24.07
N LYS A 99 7.38 -0.98 -25.32
CA LYS A 99 8.61 -0.90 -26.13
C LYS A 99 9.54 0.21 -25.64
N ASP A 100 8.99 1.28 -25.07
CA ASP A 100 9.75 2.44 -24.58
C ASP A 100 9.89 2.44 -23.06
N TRP A 101 11.13 2.70 -22.56
CA TRP A 101 11.42 2.73 -21.13
C TRP A 101 10.82 3.95 -20.42
N LYS A 102 10.71 5.12 -21.09
CA LYS A 102 10.14 6.33 -20.48
C LYS A 102 8.65 6.18 -20.26
N GLY A 103 7.94 5.67 -21.26
CA GLY A 103 6.51 5.34 -21.15
C GLY A 103 6.24 4.32 -20.05
N ARG A 104 7.04 3.25 -20.00
CA ARG A 104 6.95 2.21 -18.95
C ARG A 104 7.17 2.79 -17.56
N TYR A 105 8.21 3.61 -17.35
CA TYR A 105 8.48 4.20 -16.05
C TYR A 105 7.33 5.09 -15.57
N LYS A 106 6.80 5.95 -16.45
CA LYS A 106 5.65 6.82 -16.14
C LYS A 106 4.43 6.00 -15.74
N GLN A 107 4.08 4.98 -16.52
CA GLN A 107 2.93 4.13 -16.23
C GLN A 107 3.09 3.34 -14.92
N ASN A 108 4.28 2.78 -14.67
CA ASN A 108 4.56 2.12 -13.41
C ASN A 108 4.45 3.10 -12.23
N LEU A 109 4.92 4.34 -12.39
CA LEU A 109 4.79 5.38 -11.38
C LEU A 109 3.33 5.72 -11.10
N ASP A 110 2.50 5.83 -12.14
CA ASP A 110 1.08 6.13 -12.01
C ASP A 110 0.34 4.96 -11.32
N LYS A 111 0.66 3.70 -11.67
CA LYS A 111 0.15 2.51 -10.97
C LYS A 111 0.56 2.50 -9.49
N MET A 112 1.81 2.84 -9.17
CA MET A 112 2.25 2.93 -7.77
C MET A 112 1.48 3.96 -6.96
N LYS A 113 1.05 5.07 -7.58
CA LYS A 113 0.28 6.14 -6.90
C LYS A 113 -1.15 5.72 -6.55
N THR A 114 -1.74 4.77 -7.26
CA THR A 114 -3.11 4.31 -6.96
C THR A 114 -3.21 3.66 -5.59
N GLY A 115 -2.10 3.10 -5.08
CA GLY A 115 -2.08 2.33 -3.85
C GLY A 115 -2.85 1.01 -3.91
N ARG A 116 -3.44 0.64 -5.06
CA ARG A 116 -4.14 -0.63 -5.24
C ARG A 116 -3.13 -1.77 -5.33
N LEU A 117 -3.39 -2.84 -4.58
CA LEU A 117 -2.47 -3.97 -4.49
C LEU A 117 -2.24 -4.63 -5.86
N THR A 118 -3.27 -4.73 -6.69
CA THR A 118 -3.20 -5.29 -8.05
C THR A 118 -2.29 -4.47 -8.97
N ASP A 119 -2.41 -3.13 -8.93
CA ASP A 119 -1.58 -2.25 -9.74
C ASP A 119 -0.10 -2.33 -9.33
N VAL A 120 0.15 -2.41 -8.02
CA VAL A 120 1.51 -2.58 -7.48
C VAL A 120 2.09 -3.95 -7.86
N ALA A 121 1.25 -5.01 -7.90
CA ALA A 121 1.66 -6.33 -8.36
C ALA A 121 2.09 -6.35 -9.82
N GLU A 122 1.37 -5.67 -10.68
CA GLU A 122 1.75 -5.55 -12.09
C GLU A 122 3.09 -4.81 -12.24
N VAL A 123 3.32 -3.75 -11.47
CA VAL A 123 4.60 -3.04 -11.46
C VAL A 123 5.74 -3.97 -11.03
N LEU A 124 5.54 -4.71 -9.94
CA LEU A 124 6.55 -5.66 -9.43
C LEU A 124 6.87 -6.73 -10.46
N LYS A 125 5.84 -7.38 -11.04
CA LYS A 125 5.98 -8.39 -12.08
C LYS A 125 6.71 -7.85 -13.31
N ASN A 126 6.29 -6.69 -13.83
CA ASN A 126 6.90 -6.08 -15.00
C ASN A 126 8.38 -5.77 -14.79
N LEU A 127 8.75 -5.20 -13.64
CA LEU A 127 10.14 -4.88 -13.33
C LEU A 127 10.98 -6.15 -13.12
N ARG A 128 10.42 -7.21 -12.51
CA ARG A 128 11.08 -8.51 -12.40
C ARG A 128 11.46 -9.08 -13.76
N LEU A 129 10.57 -8.96 -14.71
CA LEU A 129 10.79 -9.46 -16.07
C LEU A 129 11.76 -8.62 -16.88
N VAL A 130 11.75 -7.30 -16.69
CA VAL A 130 12.77 -6.43 -17.28
C VAL A 130 14.16 -6.80 -16.73
N SER A 131 14.27 -7.09 -15.43
CA SER A 131 15.52 -7.47 -14.78
C SER A 131 16.16 -8.75 -15.33
N GLN A 132 15.34 -9.65 -15.91
CA GLN A 132 15.84 -10.87 -16.58
C GLN A 132 16.50 -10.61 -17.95
N ARG A 133 16.24 -9.47 -18.56
CA ARG A 133 16.75 -9.13 -19.88
C ARG A 133 17.86 -8.11 -19.87
N LYS A 134 17.81 -7.21 -18.92
CA LYS A 134 18.75 -6.10 -18.75
C LYS A 134 18.78 -5.63 -17.30
N SER A 135 19.87 -5.02 -16.90
CA SER A 135 19.95 -4.37 -15.59
C SER A 135 18.92 -3.25 -15.47
N LEU A 136 18.23 -3.21 -14.36
CA LEU A 136 17.33 -2.11 -14.01
C LEU A 136 18.14 -0.83 -13.76
N SER A 137 17.64 0.29 -14.21
CA SER A 137 18.15 1.61 -13.82
C SER A 137 17.98 1.82 -12.31
N PHE A 138 18.71 2.77 -11.75
CA PHE A 138 18.60 3.10 -10.31
C PHE A 138 17.17 3.41 -9.87
N ARG A 139 16.43 4.17 -10.71
CA ARG A 139 15.01 4.49 -10.43
C ARG A 139 14.10 3.26 -10.50
N GLU A 140 14.33 2.37 -11.47
CA GLU A 140 13.58 1.13 -11.60
C GLU A 140 13.88 0.17 -10.43
N LYS A 141 15.14 0.07 -9.97
CA LYS A 141 15.51 -0.71 -8.78
C LYS A 141 14.78 -0.22 -7.54
N LYS A 142 14.81 1.10 -7.28
CA LYS A 142 14.07 1.67 -6.15
C LYS A 142 12.56 1.42 -6.24
N MET A 143 11.99 1.51 -7.44
CA MET A 143 10.58 1.23 -7.65
C MET A 143 10.26 -0.25 -7.41
N TYR A 144 11.10 -1.17 -7.87
CA TYR A 144 10.98 -2.61 -7.64
C TYR A 144 10.98 -2.94 -6.14
N GLU A 145 11.98 -2.45 -5.41
CA GLU A 145 12.11 -2.66 -3.97
C GLU A 145 10.89 -2.11 -3.21
N ARG A 146 10.42 -0.93 -3.62
CA ARG A 146 9.25 -0.29 -3.01
C ARG A 146 7.95 -1.05 -3.30
N ALA A 147 7.75 -1.50 -4.53
CA ALA A 147 6.60 -2.32 -4.89
C ALA A 147 6.60 -3.65 -4.13
N LYS A 148 7.76 -4.31 -4.04
CA LYS A 148 7.95 -5.54 -3.26
C LYS A 148 7.61 -5.32 -1.79
N TYR A 149 8.15 -4.26 -1.18
CA TYR A 149 7.87 -3.92 0.22
C TYR A 149 6.37 -3.72 0.47
N PHE A 150 5.66 -2.98 -0.38
CA PHE A 150 4.23 -2.74 -0.20
C PHE A 150 3.42 -4.03 -0.26
N ILE A 151 3.72 -4.90 -1.20
CA ILE A 151 3.05 -6.21 -1.34
C ILE A 151 3.35 -7.09 -0.14
N VAL A 152 4.62 -7.28 0.19
CA VAL A 152 5.06 -8.15 1.29
C VAL A 152 4.46 -7.70 2.62
N SER A 153 4.54 -6.41 2.92
CA SER A 153 4.01 -5.84 4.17
C SER A 153 2.49 -6.03 4.27
N GLU A 154 1.73 -5.71 3.22
CA GLU A 154 0.27 -5.87 3.26
C GLU A 154 -0.14 -7.34 3.32
N VAL A 155 0.48 -8.21 2.54
CA VAL A 155 0.22 -9.67 2.56
C VAL A 155 0.53 -10.26 3.95
N ALA A 156 1.65 -9.88 4.56
CA ALA A 156 2.02 -10.34 5.89
C ALA A 156 0.93 -10.00 6.92
N HIS A 157 0.43 -8.77 6.88
CA HIS A 157 -0.63 -8.34 7.80
C HIS A 157 -1.98 -9.01 7.53
N VAL A 158 -2.36 -9.16 6.25
CA VAL A 158 -3.65 -9.79 5.89
C VAL A 158 -3.66 -11.29 6.21
N LYS A 159 -2.53 -11.97 5.96
CA LYS A 159 -2.40 -13.43 6.23
C LYS A 159 -1.97 -13.74 7.66
N ASN A 160 -1.61 -12.73 8.45
CA ASN A 160 -1.06 -12.88 9.80
C ASN A 160 0.16 -13.81 9.84
N ILE A 161 1.11 -13.57 8.93
CA ILE A 161 2.39 -14.28 8.81
C ILE A 161 3.54 -13.29 8.94
N THR A 162 4.77 -13.78 9.04
CA THR A 162 5.96 -12.91 9.05
C THR A 162 6.20 -12.27 7.69
N GLU A 163 6.87 -11.12 7.66
CA GLU A 163 7.27 -10.50 6.37
C GLU A 163 8.17 -11.43 5.55
N ARG A 164 9.02 -12.21 6.20
CA ARG A 164 9.86 -13.22 5.55
C ARG A 164 9.03 -14.28 4.84
N ASP A 165 8.03 -14.85 5.51
CA ASP A 165 7.15 -15.85 4.90
C ASP A 165 6.34 -15.25 3.75
N ALA A 166 5.88 -14.01 3.89
CA ALA A 166 5.19 -13.28 2.83
C ALA A 166 6.12 -13.02 1.64
N GLU A 167 7.37 -12.65 1.88
CA GLU A 167 8.40 -12.45 0.84
C GLU A 167 8.66 -13.75 0.08
N ASP A 168 8.80 -14.88 0.77
CA ASP A 168 9.00 -16.20 0.17
C ASP A 168 7.80 -16.59 -0.72
N LEU A 169 6.57 -16.26 -0.32
CA LEU A 169 5.38 -16.47 -1.14
C LEU A 169 5.42 -15.63 -2.42
N VAL A 170 5.75 -14.36 -2.31
CA VAL A 170 5.84 -13.43 -3.45
C VAL A 170 6.94 -13.86 -4.44
N GLU A 171 8.12 -14.24 -3.95
CA GLU A 171 9.23 -14.69 -4.81
C GLU A 171 8.90 -16.00 -5.53
N ARG A 172 8.20 -16.93 -4.88
CA ARG A 172 7.71 -18.16 -5.54
C ARG A 172 6.72 -17.87 -6.66
N ALA A 173 5.77 -16.97 -6.43
CA ALA A 173 4.80 -16.55 -7.45
C ALA A 173 5.50 -15.91 -8.66
N LEU A 174 6.44 -15.00 -8.43
CA LEU A 174 7.23 -14.36 -9.48
C LEU A 174 8.08 -15.38 -10.28
N SER A 175 8.64 -16.38 -9.60
CA SER A 175 9.42 -17.45 -10.24
C SER A 175 8.54 -18.33 -11.12
N SER A 176 7.34 -18.69 -10.65
CA SER A 176 6.35 -19.43 -11.45
C SER A 176 5.95 -18.68 -12.73
N SER A 177 5.77 -17.35 -12.63
CA SER A 177 5.50 -16.49 -13.80
C SER A 177 6.62 -16.57 -14.85
N LEU A 178 7.88 -16.55 -14.41
CA LEU A 178 9.04 -16.66 -15.32
C LEU A 178 9.08 -18.02 -16.03
N GLU A 179 8.84 -19.11 -15.30
CA GLU A 179 8.82 -20.48 -15.87
C GLU A 179 7.70 -20.64 -16.90
N LYS A 180 6.47 -20.19 -16.60
CA LYS A 180 5.34 -20.24 -17.53
C LYS A 180 5.67 -19.51 -18.83
N ARG A 181 6.32 -18.36 -18.72
CA ARG A 181 6.74 -17.58 -19.88
C ARG A 181 7.83 -18.24 -20.70
N GLN A 182 8.80 -18.89 -20.07
CA GLN A 182 9.86 -19.61 -20.79
C GLN A 182 9.26 -20.77 -21.57
N ARG A 183 8.33 -21.53 -20.99
CA ARG A 183 7.62 -22.62 -21.66
C ARG A 183 6.80 -22.12 -22.87
N ALA A 184 6.06 -21.02 -22.71
CA ALA A 184 5.28 -20.42 -23.80
C ALA A 184 6.13 -19.88 -24.99
N LYS A 185 7.42 -19.62 -24.77
CA LYS A 185 8.35 -19.21 -25.85
C LYS A 185 9.04 -20.40 -26.52
N ALA A 186 9.06 -21.55 -25.87
CA ALA A 186 9.69 -22.77 -26.39
C ALA A 186 8.72 -23.65 -27.20
N SER A 187 7.41 -23.33 -27.12
CA SER A 187 6.34 -23.96 -27.92
C SER A 187 6.02 -23.15 -29.16
#